data_b51671a739dbff9ddd55acac0e4d767a
#
_entry.id   b51671a739dbff9ddd55acac0e4d767a
#
_cell.length_a   1.000
_cell.length_b   1.000
_cell.length_c   1.000
_cell.angle_alpha   90.00
_cell.angle_beta   90.00
_cell.angle_gamma   90.00
#
_symmetry.space_group_name_H-M   'P 1'
#
loop_
_entity.id
_entity.type
_entity.pdbx_description
1 polymer ?
#
loop_
_entity_poly.entity_id
_entity_poly.type
_entity_poly.pdbx_seq_one_letter_code
_entity_poly.pdbx_strand_id
1 'polypeptide(L)'
;MPRRDEPFRLCRVDTGTPVVDVLHVASTIWSRFRGLQLRRSLPSGHGLLMVPCNSIHTMFVRFAIDVLFLSEEGIVTEVRRDVHPWRVVLSHGGSAHAVLEMAAGSPTVEPGTAIAIDSGGGAVPAQLRFLAGEREARSLENGPC
;
A
#
# COMPACT_ATOMS: atom_id res chain seq x y z
N MET A 1 -6.85 -21.89 -11.70
CA MET A 1 -5.81 -21.74 -10.69
C MET A 1 -5.18 -20.37 -10.82
N PRO A 2 -5.24 -19.52 -9.81
CA PRO A 2 -4.49 -18.28 -9.88
C PRO A 2 -3.01 -18.61 -9.96
N ARG A 3 -2.33 -17.99 -10.90
CA ARG A 3 -0.87 -18.16 -11.03
C ARG A 3 -0.22 -17.57 -9.79
N ARG A 4 0.78 -18.24 -9.26
CA ARG A 4 1.52 -17.82 -8.05
C ARG A 4 2.22 -16.46 -8.20
N ASP A 5 2.19 -15.88 -9.40
CA ASP A 5 2.93 -14.67 -9.76
C ASP A 5 2.03 -13.48 -10.08
N GLU A 6 0.73 -13.56 -9.85
CA GLU A 6 -0.13 -12.38 -10.01
C GLU A 6 0.09 -11.42 -8.84
N PRO A 7 0.39 -10.15 -9.14
CA PRO A 7 0.61 -9.16 -8.09
C PRO A 7 -0.68 -8.91 -7.32
N PHE A 8 -0.55 -8.68 -6.03
CA PHE A 8 -1.68 -8.27 -5.20
C PHE A 8 -2.19 -6.89 -5.66
N ARG A 9 -3.48 -6.68 -5.47
CA ARG A 9 -4.14 -5.39 -5.69
C ARG A 9 -4.64 -4.86 -4.35
N LEU A 10 -4.77 -3.55 -4.25
CA LEU A 10 -5.42 -2.90 -3.13
C LEU A 10 -6.71 -2.23 -3.61
N CYS A 11 -7.79 -2.47 -2.89
CA CYS A 11 -9.10 -1.92 -3.22
C CYS A 11 -9.71 -1.22 -2.01
N ARG A 12 -10.55 -0.23 -2.25
CA ARG A 12 -11.40 0.35 -1.22
C ARG A 12 -12.41 -0.70 -0.74
N VAL A 13 -12.58 -0.81 0.56
CA VAL A 13 -13.55 -1.75 1.14
C VAL A 13 -15.00 -1.33 0.84
N ASP A 14 -15.28 -0.02 0.89
CA ASP A 14 -16.62 0.53 0.71
C ASP A 14 -17.14 0.39 -0.72
N THR A 15 -16.34 0.65 -1.72
CA THR A 15 -16.75 0.66 -3.14
C THR A 15 -16.22 -0.52 -3.94
N GLY A 16 -15.19 -1.20 -3.45
CA GLY A 16 -14.45 -2.21 -4.23
C GLY A 16 -13.57 -1.63 -5.33
N THR A 17 -13.46 -0.31 -5.42
CA THR A 17 -12.67 0.37 -6.45
C THR A 17 -11.17 0.14 -6.22
N PRO A 18 -10.39 -0.20 -7.25
CA PRO A 18 -8.95 -0.36 -7.12
C PRO A 18 -8.27 0.95 -6.71
N VAL A 19 -7.36 0.86 -5.76
CA VAL A 19 -6.43 1.93 -5.36
C VAL A 19 -5.06 1.68 -5.98
N VAL A 20 -4.63 0.43 -5.94
CA VAL A 20 -3.36 -0.04 -6.52
C VAL A 20 -3.64 -1.31 -7.31
N ASP A 21 -3.25 -1.34 -8.57
CA ASP A 21 -3.40 -2.50 -9.44
C ASP A 21 -2.25 -3.49 -9.29
N VAL A 22 -1.05 -2.98 -9.01
CA VAL A 22 0.17 -3.79 -8.84
C VAL A 22 0.86 -3.35 -7.55
N LEU A 23 0.79 -4.19 -6.53
CA LEU A 23 1.39 -3.92 -5.23
C LEU A 23 2.78 -4.53 -5.13
N HIS A 24 3.75 -3.69 -4.83
CA HIS A 24 5.09 -4.08 -4.43
C HIS A 24 5.22 -3.95 -2.91
N VAL A 25 5.89 -4.90 -2.27
CA VAL A 25 6.06 -4.90 -0.81
C VAL A 25 7.54 -4.84 -0.46
N ALA A 26 7.88 -3.91 0.41
CA ALA A 26 9.23 -3.74 0.95
C ALA A 26 9.21 -4.01 2.47
N SER A 27 9.60 -5.20 2.87
CA SER A 27 9.60 -5.63 4.28
C SER A 27 11.00 -5.79 4.87
N THR A 28 12.03 -5.83 4.04
CA THR A 28 13.43 -5.92 4.49
C THR A 28 14.10 -4.54 4.53
N ILE A 29 15.13 -4.39 5.35
CA ILE A 29 15.92 -3.14 5.44
C ILE A 29 16.47 -2.74 4.06
N TRP A 30 16.96 -3.68 3.29
CA TRP A 30 17.48 -3.43 1.95
C TRP A 30 16.42 -3.01 0.95
N SER A 31 15.26 -3.67 0.95
CA SER A 31 14.16 -3.31 0.05
C SER A 31 13.57 -1.95 0.40
N ARG A 32 13.53 -1.57 1.69
CA ARG A 32 13.14 -0.22 2.14
C ARG A 32 14.15 0.83 1.70
N PHE A 33 15.43 0.55 1.86
CA PHE A 33 16.50 1.48 1.47
C PHE A 33 16.50 1.71 -0.04
N ARG A 34 16.27 0.67 -0.83
CA ARG A 34 16.18 0.78 -2.29
C ARG A 34 14.86 1.37 -2.76
N GLY A 35 13.74 1.09 -2.13
CA GLY A 35 12.42 1.63 -2.43
C GLY A 35 12.26 2.24 -3.82
N LEU A 36 11.87 3.50 -3.89
CA LEU A 36 11.77 4.26 -5.14
C LEU A 36 13.04 5.05 -5.50
N GLN A 37 14.08 5.01 -4.68
CA GLN A 37 15.25 5.89 -4.81
C GLN A 37 16.03 5.72 -6.11
N LEU A 38 16.10 4.50 -6.64
CA LEU A 38 16.83 4.19 -7.87
C LEU A 38 15.93 4.07 -9.10
N ARG A 39 14.63 4.22 -8.93
CA ARG A 39 13.67 4.15 -10.04
C ARG A 39 13.56 5.49 -10.74
N ARG A 40 13.33 5.47 -12.04
CA ARG A 40 13.12 6.68 -12.84
C ARG A 40 11.67 7.16 -12.78
N SER A 41 10.74 6.25 -12.53
CA SER A 41 9.30 6.52 -12.42
C SER A 41 8.61 5.38 -11.69
N LEU A 42 7.43 5.67 -11.19
CA LEU A 42 6.49 4.66 -10.70
C LEU A 42 5.30 4.67 -11.65
N PRO A 43 5.04 3.57 -12.37
CA PRO A 43 3.92 3.52 -13.30
C PRO A 43 2.58 3.78 -12.61
N SER A 44 1.62 4.35 -13.35
CA SER A 44 0.25 4.51 -12.87
C SER A 44 -0.33 3.17 -12.44
N GLY A 45 -1.04 3.14 -11.32
CA GLY A 45 -1.61 1.93 -10.75
C GLY A 45 -0.63 1.06 -9.95
N HIS A 46 0.66 1.36 -9.96
CA HIS A 46 1.62 0.68 -9.11
C HIS A 46 1.73 1.37 -7.74
N GLY A 47 1.97 0.59 -6.70
CA GLY A 47 2.22 1.08 -5.35
C GLY A 47 3.30 0.29 -4.65
N LEU A 48 4.07 0.96 -3.79
CA LEU A 48 5.05 0.34 -2.93
C LEU A 48 4.59 0.45 -1.48
N LEU A 49 4.36 -0.68 -0.84
CA LEU A 49 3.99 -0.76 0.57
C LEU A 49 5.22 -1.10 1.41
N MET A 50 5.47 -0.27 2.40
CA MET A 50 6.48 -0.51 3.43
C MET A 50 5.79 -0.82 4.75
N VAL A 51 6.07 -1.98 5.34
CA VAL A 51 5.46 -2.45 6.56
C VAL A 51 6.44 -3.29 7.42
N PRO A 52 6.58 -3.01 8.72
CA PRO A 52 6.08 -1.85 9.45
C PRO A 52 6.85 -0.57 9.08
N CYS A 53 6.16 0.56 8.96
CA CYS A 53 6.78 1.84 8.63
C CYS A 53 5.86 3.00 9.04
N ASN A 54 6.44 4.06 9.61
CA ASN A 54 5.69 5.26 10.02
C ASN A 54 6.28 6.57 9.46
N SER A 55 7.31 6.48 8.65
CA SER A 55 7.98 7.63 8.05
C SER A 55 8.71 7.24 6.79
N ILE A 56 8.86 8.18 5.89
CA ILE A 56 9.65 8.03 4.67
C ILE A 56 10.51 9.25 4.43
N HIS A 57 11.55 9.08 3.62
CA HIS A 57 12.26 10.19 3.00
C HIS A 57 12.26 9.99 1.47
N THR A 58 12.21 11.09 0.76
CA THR A 58 12.23 11.09 -0.71
C THR A 58 13.60 11.50 -1.26
N MET A 59 14.64 11.40 -0.46
CA MET A 59 16.02 11.61 -0.90
C MET A 59 16.37 10.62 -2.00
N PHE A 60 16.96 11.10 -3.08
CA PHE A 60 17.29 10.32 -4.28
C PHE A 60 16.10 9.76 -5.07
N VAL A 61 14.87 10.02 -4.67
CA VAL A 61 13.69 9.81 -5.51
C VAL A 61 13.67 10.91 -6.58
N ARG A 62 13.40 10.55 -7.82
CA ARG A 62 13.53 11.46 -8.96
C ARG A 62 12.19 12.05 -9.45
N PHE A 63 11.09 11.71 -8.78
CA PHE A 63 9.74 12.10 -9.18
C PHE A 63 8.87 12.34 -7.95
N ALA A 64 7.81 13.11 -8.11
CA ALA A 64 6.84 13.33 -7.04
C ALA A 64 6.01 12.07 -6.80
N ILE A 65 5.63 11.85 -5.55
CA ILE A 65 4.82 10.70 -5.12
C ILE A 65 3.65 11.13 -4.24
N ASP A 66 2.60 10.34 -4.25
CA ASP A 66 1.56 10.40 -3.25
C ASP A 66 1.84 9.37 -2.17
N VAL A 67 1.63 9.73 -0.91
CA VAL A 67 1.94 8.92 0.25
C VAL A 67 0.70 8.75 1.10
N LEU A 68 0.36 7.50 1.42
CA LEU A 68 -0.72 7.13 2.32
C LEU A 68 -0.13 6.45 3.55
N PHE A 69 -0.53 6.93 4.72
CA PHE A 69 -0.22 6.25 5.98
C PHE A 69 -1.41 5.38 6.37
N LEU A 70 -1.11 4.14 6.78
CA LEU A 70 -2.11 3.13 7.12
C LEU A 70 -1.97 2.70 8.57
N SER A 71 -3.11 2.49 9.23
CA SER A 71 -3.17 1.88 10.55
C SER A 71 -3.05 0.36 10.49
N GLU A 72 -2.95 -0.28 11.66
CA GLU A 72 -2.94 -1.75 11.78
C GLU A 72 -4.25 -2.41 11.31
N GLU A 73 -5.32 -1.65 11.23
CA GLU A 73 -6.62 -2.10 10.72
C GLU A 73 -6.79 -1.88 9.21
N GLY A 74 -5.76 -1.37 8.54
CA GLY A 74 -5.82 -1.07 7.11
C GLY A 74 -6.59 0.21 6.76
N ILE A 75 -6.72 1.13 7.71
CA ILE A 75 -7.39 2.41 7.51
C ILE A 75 -6.38 3.48 7.13
N VAL A 76 -6.68 4.25 6.09
CA VAL A 76 -5.89 5.41 5.72
C VAL A 76 -6.03 6.47 6.82
N THR A 77 -4.93 6.79 7.49
CA THR A 77 -4.90 7.79 8.58
C THR A 77 -4.47 9.16 8.11
N GLU A 78 -3.58 9.21 7.12
CA GLU A 78 -3.08 10.45 6.53
C GLU A 78 -2.82 10.26 5.05
N VAL A 79 -2.96 11.35 4.30
CA VAL A 79 -2.62 11.43 2.89
C VAL A 79 -1.71 12.63 2.66
N ARG A 80 -0.57 12.42 2.04
CA ARG A 80 0.35 13.47 1.58
C ARG A 80 0.45 13.37 0.08
N ARG A 81 -0.04 14.38 -0.61
CA ARG A 81 -0.05 14.38 -2.08
C ARG A 81 1.11 15.22 -2.61
N ASP A 82 1.58 14.82 -3.77
CA ASP A 82 2.59 15.55 -4.54
C ASP A 82 3.86 15.84 -3.72
N VAL A 83 4.34 14.81 -3.03
CA VAL A 83 5.59 14.91 -2.25
C VAL A 83 6.77 14.90 -3.21
N HIS A 84 7.45 16.04 -3.29
CA HIS A 84 8.62 16.22 -4.15
C HIS A 84 9.85 15.51 -3.60
N PRO A 85 10.89 15.26 -4.42
CA PRO A 85 12.17 14.73 -3.96
C PRO A 85 12.79 15.57 -2.83
N TRP A 86 13.64 14.94 -2.03
CA TRP A 86 14.37 15.57 -0.93
C TRP A 86 13.50 16.07 0.22
N ARG A 87 12.43 15.33 0.52
CA ARG A 87 11.55 15.58 1.67
C ARG A 87 11.63 14.45 2.68
N VAL A 88 11.31 14.77 3.92
CA VAL A 88 11.04 13.81 4.99
C VAL A 88 9.57 13.94 5.35
N VAL A 89 8.85 12.84 5.36
CA VAL A 89 7.43 12.78 5.70
C VAL A 89 7.23 11.82 6.86
N LEU A 90 6.72 12.35 7.96
CA LEU A 90 6.43 11.58 9.18
C LEU A 90 4.93 11.46 9.34
N SER A 91 4.47 10.29 9.79
CA SER A 91 3.08 10.15 10.23
C SER A 91 2.87 10.96 11.51
N HIS A 92 1.66 11.50 11.67
CA HIS A 92 1.32 12.28 12.87
C HIS A 92 1.47 11.41 14.13
N GLY A 93 2.29 11.86 15.07
CA GLY A 93 2.60 11.11 16.29
C GLY A 93 3.35 9.79 16.09
N GLY A 94 3.87 9.50 14.90
CA GLY A 94 4.57 8.26 14.60
C GLY A 94 3.69 7.01 14.69
N SER A 95 2.37 7.16 14.53
CA SER A 95 1.38 6.11 14.80
C SER A 95 1.04 5.20 13.62
N ALA A 96 1.57 5.49 12.42
CA ALA A 96 1.30 4.64 11.26
C ALA A 96 1.96 3.27 11.40
N HIS A 97 1.26 2.24 10.92
CA HIS A 97 1.77 0.87 10.83
C HIS A 97 2.47 0.60 9.50
N ALA A 98 1.94 1.20 8.43
CA ALA A 98 2.48 1.03 7.09
C ALA A 98 2.40 2.32 6.28
N VAL A 99 3.23 2.40 5.25
CA VAL A 99 3.27 3.51 4.30
C VAL A 99 3.11 2.95 2.89
N LEU A 100 2.17 3.52 2.15
CA LEU A 100 1.96 3.21 0.73
C LEU A 100 2.39 4.40 -0.12
N GLU A 101 3.35 4.18 -1.00
CA GLU A 101 3.82 5.16 -1.97
C GLU A 101 3.23 4.87 -3.34
N MET A 102 2.72 5.90 -4.00
CA MET A 102 2.13 5.81 -5.34
C MET A 102 2.63 6.96 -6.20
N ALA A 103 2.47 6.85 -7.52
CA ALA A 103 2.74 7.96 -8.41
C ALA A 103 1.87 9.18 -8.07
N ALA A 104 2.42 10.37 -8.17
CA ALA A 104 1.66 11.60 -7.98
C ALA A 104 0.48 11.65 -8.97
N GLY A 105 -0.67 12.11 -8.48
CA GLY A 105 -1.90 12.14 -9.26
C GLY A 105 -2.68 10.82 -9.29
N SER A 106 -2.32 9.87 -8.45
CA SER A 106 -3.06 8.62 -8.26
C SER A 106 -4.50 8.86 -7.77
N PRO A 107 -5.41 7.87 -7.91
CA PRO A 107 -6.80 8.03 -7.47
C PRO A 107 -6.90 8.56 -6.05
N THR A 108 -7.84 9.46 -5.83
CA THR A 108 -8.04 10.10 -4.53
C THR A 108 -8.54 9.09 -3.50
N VAL A 109 -7.82 9.01 -2.40
CA VAL A 109 -8.21 8.25 -1.21
C VAL A 109 -8.18 9.20 -0.02
N GLU A 110 -9.27 9.24 0.73
CA GLU A 110 -9.42 10.14 1.87
C GLU A 110 -9.04 9.45 3.18
N PRO A 111 -8.53 10.20 4.18
CA PRO A 111 -8.38 9.66 5.53
C PRO A 111 -9.71 9.08 6.04
N GLY A 112 -9.63 7.96 6.73
CA GLY A 112 -10.79 7.19 7.18
C GLY A 112 -11.23 6.08 6.22
N THR A 113 -10.70 6.03 5.01
CA THR A 113 -11.00 4.97 4.03
C THR A 113 -10.31 3.67 4.44
N ALA A 114 -11.06 2.58 4.49
CA ALA A 114 -10.52 1.25 4.68
C ALA A 114 -10.04 0.67 3.34
N ILE A 115 -8.84 0.11 3.34
CA ILE A 115 -8.23 -0.54 2.19
C ILE A 115 -8.05 -2.02 2.50
N ALA A 116 -8.33 -2.87 1.54
CA ALA A 116 -8.12 -4.31 1.65
C ALA A 116 -7.33 -4.84 0.45
N ILE A 117 -6.60 -5.91 0.70
CA ILE A 117 -5.88 -6.63 -0.34
C ILE A 117 -6.86 -7.50 -1.12
N ASP A 118 -6.71 -7.50 -2.43
CA ASP A 118 -7.34 -8.48 -3.32
C ASP A 118 -6.24 -9.43 -3.80
N SER A 119 -6.27 -10.63 -3.27
CA SER A 119 -5.27 -11.67 -3.55
C SER A 119 -5.65 -12.56 -4.73
N GLY A 120 -6.85 -12.35 -5.32
CA GLY A 120 -7.38 -13.26 -6.33
C GLY A 120 -7.54 -14.69 -5.84
N GLY A 121 -7.66 -14.91 -4.53
CA GLY A 121 -7.74 -16.22 -3.89
C GLY A 121 -6.37 -16.82 -3.50
N GLY A 122 -5.28 -16.10 -3.72
CA GLY A 122 -3.95 -16.50 -3.28
C GLY A 122 -3.72 -16.28 -1.77
N ALA A 123 -2.73 -16.98 -1.21
CA ALA A 123 -2.35 -16.81 0.19
C ALA A 123 -1.75 -15.42 0.43
N VAL A 124 -2.21 -14.75 1.49
CA VAL A 124 -1.70 -13.44 1.90
C VAL A 124 -0.54 -13.63 2.88
N PRO A 125 0.65 -13.05 2.60
CA PRO A 125 1.77 -13.10 3.53
C PRO A 125 1.42 -12.52 4.90
N ALA A 126 2.07 -13.01 5.95
CA ALA A 126 1.77 -12.61 7.34
C ALA A 126 1.84 -11.09 7.56
N GLN A 127 2.83 -10.41 6.97
CA GLN A 127 2.99 -8.96 7.10
C GLN A 127 1.86 -8.14 6.44
N LEU A 128 1.07 -8.75 5.55
CA LEU A 128 -0.03 -8.11 4.85
C LEU A 128 -1.40 -8.48 5.42
N ARG A 129 -1.47 -9.29 6.47
CA ARG A 129 -2.75 -9.76 7.04
C ARG A 129 -3.61 -8.61 7.57
N PHE A 130 -3.02 -7.50 7.97
CA PHE A 130 -3.77 -6.31 8.39
C PHE A 130 -4.60 -5.68 7.27
N LEU A 131 -4.31 -6.05 6.01
CA LEU A 131 -5.06 -5.66 4.82
C LEU A 131 -5.99 -6.77 4.31
N ALA A 132 -5.99 -7.94 4.92
CA ALA A 132 -6.94 -9.01 4.62
C ALA A 132 -8.30 -8.62 5.21
N GLY A 133 -9.14 -7.98 4.42
CA GLY A 133 -10.46 -7.50 4.84
C GLY A 133 -11.43 -8.64 5.16
N GLU A 134 -12.53 -8.30 5.82
CA GLU A 134 -13.60 -9.23 6.23
C GLU A 134 -14.20 -10.09 5.09
N ARG A 135 -13.97 -9.71 3.84
CA ARG A 135 -14.39 -10.51 2.69
C ARG A 135 -13.65 -11.84 2.58
N GLU A 136 -12.38 -11.87 2.95
CA GLU A 136 -11.59 -13.11 2.97
C GLU A 136 -12.01 -14.01 4.13
N ALA A 137 -12.29 -13.42 5.28
CA ALA A 137 -12.82 -14.15 6.43
C ALA A 137 -14.16 -14.84 6.11
N ARG A 138 -15.06 -14.14 5.42
CA ARG A 138 -16.35 -14.72 4.99
C ARG A 138 -16.23 -15.78 3.89
N SER A 139 -15.24 -15.67 3.00
CA SER A 139 -14.97 -16.72 2.00
C SER A 139 -14.43 -18.01 2.63
N LEU A 140 -13.74 -17.89 3.75
CA LEU A 140 -13.23 -19.06 4.48
C LEU A 140 -14.32 -19.72 5.35
N GLU A 141 -15.33 -18.95 5.79
CA GLU A 141 -16.46 -19.44 6.57
C GLU A 141 -17.56 -20.07 5.70
N ASN A 142 -17.72 -19.57 4.49
CA ASN A 142 -18.74 -20.05 3.56
C ASN A 142 -18.12 -20.91 2.47
N GLY A 143 -17.41 -21.94 2.76
CA GLY A 143 -16.76 -22.85 1.82
C GLY A 143 -17.33 -22.84 0.38
N PRO A 144 -16.68 -23.43 -0.61
CA PRO A 144 -17.07 -23.29 -2.01
C PRO A 144 -18.51 -23.76 -2.21
N CYS A 145 -19.37 -22.84 -2.61
CA CYS A 145 -20.61 -23.24 -3.28
C CYS A 145 -20.30 -23.70 -4.71
#